data_d1775c96c86cca2eaf0d46defaf367f3
#
_entry.id   d1775c96c86cca2eaf0d46defaf367f3
#
_cell.length_a   1.000
_cell.length_b   1.000
_cell.length_c   1.000
_cell.angle_alpha   90.00
_cell.angle_beta   90.00
_cell.angle_gamma   90.00
#
_symmetry.space_group_name_H-M   'P 1'
#
loop_
_entity.id
_entity.type
_entity.pdbx_description
1 polymer ?
#
loop_
_entity_poly.entity_id
_entity_poly.type
_entity_poly.pdbx_seq_one_letter_code
_entity_poly.pdbx_strand_id
1 'polypeptide(L)'
;MKTGLVLEGGAMRGLFTAGVIDVLMENNIKFNGAIGVSAGAAFGCNYKSGQIGRVIRYSKRFANNWKYASLWSLLTTGDYFGAEYAYHFIPNKLDIVDFETFRNNPMEFWAVATNVGSGKAVYRQLNTLDYEELEFVRASASMPLVSNIVKLNGQRLLDGGVADSIPLAFFQKQGYQRNVVVLTQPKGYRKQPNKLMPLMHLQLHRHPKMLKALAERHIMYNKEVDLVLQEERKGNVFVLQPQIKLTIGHTSHNPKKMQETYEHGDRKSTRLNSS
;
A
#
# COMPACT_ATOMS: atom_id res chain seq x y z
N MET A 1 -0.21 -0.58 26.18
CA MET A 1 -0.12 -1.53 25.04
C MET A 1 -0.33 -0.73 23.76
N LYS A 2 0.63 -0.77 22.81
CA LYS A 2 0.47 -0.06 21.53
C LYS A 2 -0.46 -0.83 20.58
N THR A 3 -1.37 -0.10 19.94
CA THR A 3 -2.27 -0.62 18.88
C THR A 3 -1.78 -0.18 17.51
N GLY A 4 -1.83 -1.06 16.52
CA GLY A 4 -1.34 -0.83 15.18
C GLY A 4 -2.36 -1.08 14.08
N LEU A 5 -2.19 -0.41 12.95
CA LEU A 5 -2.93 -0.62 11.71
C LEU A 5 -1.95 -1.05 10.62
N VAL A 6 -2.11 -2.25 10.08
CA VAL A 6 -1.25 -2.82 9.04
C VAL A 6 -2.02 -2.88 7.72
N LEU A 7 -1.51 -2.21 6.68
CA LEU A 7 -2.18 -2.03 5.40
C LEU A 7 -1.41 -2.74 4.28
N GLU A 8 -1.97 -3.86 3.79
CA GLU A 8 -1.40 -4.60 2.65
C GLU A 8 -1.40 -3.75 1.38
N GLY A 9 -0.39 -3.94 0.52
CA GLY A 9 -0.35 -3.42 -0.83
C GLY A 9 -1.30 -4.17 -1.78
N GLY A 10 -1.73 -3.50 -2.87
CA GLY A 10 -2.64 -4.16 -3.80
C GLY A 10 -2.97 -3.36 -5.06
N ALA A 11 -2.22 -2.30 -5.36
CA ALA A 11 -2.54 -1.35 -6.43
C ALA A 11 -4.02 -0.89 -6.32
N MET A 12 -4.83 -0.93 -7.39
CA MET A 12 -6.23 -0.47 -7.33
C MET A 12 -7.12 -1.29 -6.38
N ARG A 13 -6.74 -2.52 -5.97
CA ARG A 13 -7.45 -3.24 -4.90
C ARG A 13 -7.35 -2.54 -3.54
N GLY A 14 -6.34 -1.68 -3.35
CA GLY A 14 -6.21 -0.83 -2.17
C GLY A 14 -7.39 0.14 -1.96
N LEU A 15 -8.27 0.33 -2.94
CA LEU A 15 -9.52 1.07 -2.74
C LEU A 15 -10.44 0.40 -1.71
N PHE A 16 -10.35 -0.93 -1.54
CA PHE A 16 -10.95 -1.62 -0.41
C PHE A 16 -10.38 -1.10 0.93
N THR A 17 -9.06 -0.98 1.00
CA THR A 17 -8.38 -0.40 2.18
C THR A 17 -8.81 1.04 2.41
N ALA A 18 -8.99 1.83 1.34
CA ALA A 18 -9.47 3.21 1.44
C ALA A 18 -10.87 3.28 2.08
N GLY A 19 -11.80 2.41 1.67
CA GLY A 19 -13.12 2.33 2.30
C GLY A 19 -13.04 1.94 3.78
N VAL A 20 -12.17 0.98 4.12
CA VAL A 20 -11.95 0.56 5.51
C VAL A 20 -11.43 1.72 6.36
N ILE A 21 -10.38 2.43 5.92
CA ILE A 21 -9.78 3.52 6.72
C ILE A 21 -10.73 4.71 6.87
N ASP A 22 -11.58 4.97 5.89
CA ASP A 22 -12.58 6.04 5.99
C ASP A 22 -13.60 5.71 7.08
N VAL A 23 -14.12 4.48 7.14
CA VAL A 23 -15.02 4.05 8.23
C VAL A 23 -14.32 4.07 9.59
N LEU A 24 -13.04 3.69 9.66
CA LEU A 24 -12.28 3.81 10.91
C LEU A 24 -12.20 5.27 11.38
N MET A 25 -11.98 6.21 10.46
CA MET A 25 -12.00 7.65 10.77
C MET A 25 -13.37 8.17 11.18
N GLU A 26 -14.43 7.80 10.45
CA GLU A 26 -15.83 8.18 10.76
C GLU A 26 -16.28 7.73 12.14
N ASN A 27 -15.77 6.58 12.60
CA ASN A 27 -16.04 6.03 13.92
C ASN A 27 -15.02 6.44 14.98
N ASN A 28 -14.11 7.40 14.68
CA ASN A 28 -13.08 7.90 15.59
C ASN A 28 -12.19 6.79 16.18
N ILE A 29 -12.00 5.67 15.47
CA ILE A 29 -11.10 4.60 15.88
C ILE A 29 -9.66 5.07 15.66
N LYS A 30 -8.85 5.06 16.71
CA LYS A 30 -7.47 5.57 16.68
C LYS A 30 -6.47 4.46 16.98
N PHE A 31 -5.30 4.55 16.35
CA PHE A 31 -4.15 3.67 16.57
C PHE A 31 -2.93 4.47 17.03
N ASN A 32 -2.03 3.81 17.74
CA ASN A 32 -0.74 4.42 18.08
C ASN A 32 0.19 4.51 16.87
N GLY A 33 0.01 3.63 15.89
CA GLY A 33 0.76 3.68 14.64
C GLY A 33 0.07 2.93 13.51
N ALA A 34 0.47 3.26 12.28
CA ALA A 34 0.08 2.54 11.08
C ALA A 34 1.30 2.25 10.20
N ILE A 35 1.25 1.15 9.46
CA ILE A 35 2.27 0.78 8.47
C ILE A 35 1.59 0.34 7.19
N GLY A 36 2.06 0.86 6.07
CA GLY A 36 1.51 0.55 4.76
C GLY A 36 2.56 0.14 3.74
N VAL A 37 2.12 -0.65 2.77
CA VAL A 37 2.94 -1.13 1.65
C VAL A 37 2.26 -0.74 0.34
N SER A 38 2.99 -0.14 -0.61
CA SER A 38 2.44 0.19 -1.94
C SER A 38 1.18 1.06 -1.83
N ALA A 39 0.05 0.62 -2.38
CA ALA A 39 -1.23 1.31 -2.21
C ALA A 39 -1.62 1.50 -0.73
N GLY A 40 -1.25 0.55 0.15
CA GLY A 40 -1.46 0.68 1.59
C GLY A 40 -0.68 1.84 2.21
N ALA A 41 0.52 2.16 1.71
CA ALA A 41 1.28 3.33 2.12
C ALA A 41 0.66 4.62 1.54
N ALA A 42 0.40 4.66 0.23
CA ALA A 42 -0.12 5.85 -0.45
C ALA A 42 -1.52 6.26 0.05
N PHE A 43 -2.40 5.28 0.27
CA PHE A 43 -3.76 5.53 0.76
C PHE A 43 -3.80 5.73 2.27
N GLY A 44 -2.97 4.99 3.01
CA GLY A 44 -2.88 5.09 4.47
C GLY A 44 -2.44 6.46 4.99
N CYS A 45 -1.68 7.24 4.20
CA CYS A 45 -1.35 8.63 4.55
C CYS A 45 -2.61 9.46 4.85
N ASN A 46 -3.74 9.17 4.17
CA ASN A 46 -5.01 9.89 4.38
C ASN A 46 -5.64 9.59 5.74
N TYR A 47 -5.34 8.43 6.33
CA TYR A 47 -5.78 8.11 7.69
C TYR A 47 -5.06 9.01 8.72
N LYS A 48 -3.75 9.20 8.58
CA LYS A 48 -2.98 10.09 9.47
C LYS A 48 -3.32 11.57 9.24
N SER A 49 -3.61 11.99 8.00
CA SER A 49 -4.06 13.36 7.70
C SER A 49 -5.56 13.60 7.95
N GLY A 50 -6.33 12.59 8.38
CA GLY A 50 -7.74 12.74 8.73
C GLY A 50 -8.67 13.05 7.55
N GLN A 51 -8.28 12.69 6.32
CA GLN A 51 -8.99 13.10 5.11
C GLN A 51 -9.92 12.00 4.56
N ILE A 52 -11.12 11.92 5.11
CA ILE A 52 -12.18 10.99 4.69
C ILE A 52 -12.57 11.23 3.23
N GLY A 53 -12.75 10.14 2.46
CA GLY A 53 -13.18 10.18 1.07
C GLY A 53 -12.14 10.71 0.07
N ARG A 54 -10.96 11.16 0.53
CA ARG A 54 -9.97 11.75 -0.37
C ARG A 54 -9.47 10.73 -1.40
N VAL A 55 -9.17 9.49 -0.98
CA VAL A 55 -8.62 8.46 -1.88
C VAL A 55 -9.57 8.16 -3.04
N ILE A 56 -10.84 7.88 -2.73
CA ILE A 56 -11.82 7.56 -3.79
C ILE A 56 -12.09 8.77 -4.68
N ARG A 57 -12.12 9.99 -4.12
CA ARG A 57 -12.35 11.24 -4.85
C ARG A 57 -11.28 11.46 -5.91
N TYR A 58 -9.99 11.48 -5.54
CA TYR A 58 -8.94 11.72 -6.53
C TYR A 58 -8.77 10.54 -7.49
N SER A 59 -8.93 9.30 -7.02
CA SER A 59 -8.84 8.12 -7.89
C SER A 59 -9.87 8.17 -9.02
N LYS A 60 -11.12 8.53 -8.73
CA LYS A 60 -12.17 8.70 -9.74
C LYS A 60 -11.94 9.93 -10.62
N ARG A 61 -11.57 11.07 -10.01
CA ARG A 61 -11.33 12.33 -10.74
C ARG A 61 -10.25 12.19 -11.79
N PHE A 62 -9.18 11.46 -11.49
CA PHE A 62 -8.02 11.32 -12.37
C PHE A 62 -7.96 9.98 -13.09
N ALA A 63 -8.97 9.12 -12.97
CA ALA A 63 -8.99 7.78 -13.58
C ALA A 63 -8.66 7.78 -15.08
N ASN A 64 -9.21 8.76 -15.82
CA ASN A 64 -9.00 8.89 -17.27
C ASN A 64 -7.92 9.92 -17.67
N ASN A 65 -7.17 10.42 -16.69
CA ASN A 65 -6.09 11.36 -16.95
C ASN A 65 -4.81 10.58 -17.31
N TRP A 66 -4.34 10.72 -18.55
CA TRP A 66 -3.15 10.01 -19.03
C TRP A 66 -1.87 10.32 -18.23
N LYS A 67 -1.79 11.51 -17.59
CA LYS A 67 -0.68 11.89 -16.71
C LYS A 67 -0.73 11.16 -15.36
N TYR A 68 -1.92 10.74 -14.91
CA TYR A 68 -2.09 10.03 -13.65
C TYR A 68 -1.67 8.57 -13.77
N ALA A 69 -2.22 7.85 -14.76
CA ALA A 69 -1.89 6.45 -14.98
C ALA A 69 -2.23 6.05 -16.44
N SER A 70 -1.25 5.62 -17.22
CA SER A 70 -1.48 5.18 -18.58
C SER A 70 -0.29 4.39 -19.15
N LEU A 71 -0.53 3.65 -20.24
CA LEU A 71 0.53 3.07 -21.06
C LEU A 71 1.40 4.15 -21.71
N TRP A 72 0.82 5.32 -22.02
CA TRP A 72 1.56 6.45 -22.57
C TRP A 72 2.53 7.02 -21.54
N SER A 73 2.11 7.16 -20.27
CA SER A 73 3.02 7.53 -19.19
C SER A 73 4.15 6.50 -19.04
N LEU A 74 3.83 5.21 -19.09
CA LEU A 74 4.84 4.15 -19.02
C LEU A 74 5.86 4.25 -20.17
N LEU A 75 5.41 4.48 -21.39
CA LEU A 75 6.30 4.57 -22.56
C LEU A 75 7.16 5.84 -22.55
N THR A 76 6.64 6.95 -22.04
CA THR A 76 7.35 8.26 -22.09
C THR A 76 8.20 8.51 -20.84
N THR A 77 7.80 8.00 -19.69
CA THR A 77 8.45 8.29 -18.41
C THR A 77 9.05 7.04 -17.73
N GLY A 78 8.68 5.84 -18.18
CA GLY A 78 9.04 4.58 -17.53
C GLY A 78 8.17 4.23 -16.32
N ASP A 79 7.17 5.07 -15.98
CA ASP A 79 6.26 4.87 -14.88
C ASP A 79 4.80 4.81 -15.37
N TYR A 80 4.10 3.72 -15.06
CA TYR A 80 2.67 3.59 -15.39
C TYR A 80 1.83 4.63 -14.65
N PHE A 81 2.05 4.78 -13.34
CA PHE A 81 1.55 5.92 -12.58
C PHE A 81 2.57 7.04 -12.71
N GLY A 82 2.16 8.16 -13.33
CA GLY A 82 3.06 9.28 -13.57
C GLY A 82 3.63 9.81 -12.25
N ALA A 83 4.91 9.54 -12.02
CA ALA A 83 5.58 9.76 -10.74
C ALA A 83 5.38 11.18 -10.20
N GLU A 84 5.76 12.18 -10.97
CA GLU A 84 5.65 13.59 -10.59
C GLU A 84 4.18 14.01 -10.44
N TYR A 85 3.30 13.56 -11.34
CA TYR A 85 1.91 13.96 -11.32
C TYR A 85 1.14 13.34 -10.15
N ALA A 86 1.30 12.02 -9.94
CA ALA A 86 0.53 11.29 -8.93
C ALA A 86 1.01 11.54 -7.49
N TYR A 87 2.35 11.65 -7.30
CA TYR A 87 2.94 11.72 -5.96
C TYR A 87 3.36 13.13 -5.54
N HIS A 88 3.45 14.10 -6.48
CA HIS A 88 3.80 15.47 -6.14
C HIS A 88 2.74 16.48 -6.57
N PHE A 89 2.28 16.45 -7.84
CA PHE A 89 1.37 17.47 -8.33
C PHE A 89 -0.04 17.35 -7.73
N ILE A 90 -0.61 16.13 -7.70
CA ILE A 90 -1.94 15.92 -7.10
C ILE A 90 -1.93 16.30 -5.60
N PRO A 91 -1.05 15.74 -4.74
CA PRO A 91 -1.09 16.02 -3.31
C PRO A 91 -0.73 17.46 -2.93
N ASN A 92 0.00 18.17 -3.76
CA ASN A 92 0.40 19.55 -3.47
C ASN A 92 -0.48 20.63 -4.14
N LYS A 93 -1.23 20.31 -5.22
CA LYS A 93 -1.92 21.31 -6.06
C LYS A 93 -3.36 20.98 -6.42
N LEU A 94 -3.72 19.73 -6.65
CA LEU A 94 -5.02 19.38 -7.25
C LEU A 94 -6.03 18.79 -6.26
N ASP A 95 -5.55 17.96 -5.35
CA ASP A 95 -6.30 17.38 -4.24
C ASP A 95 -5.35 17.32 -3.04
N ILE A 96 -5.23 18.47 -2.38
CA ILE A 96 -4.15 18.78 -1.45
C ILE A 96 -4.23 17.85 -0.21
N VAL A 97 -3.07 17.29 0.17
CA VAL A 97 -2.94 16.59 1.45
C VAL A 97 -2.93 17.62 2.59
N ASP A 98 -3.61 17.32 3.66
CA ASP A 98 -3.47 18.09 4.89
C ASP A 98 -2.15 17.72 5.59
N PHE A 99 -1.08 18.36 5.14
CA PHE A 99 0.28 18.16 5.67
C PHE A 99 0.40 18.61 7.12
N GLU A 100 -0.36 19.61 7.53
CA GLU A 100 -0.35 20.12 8.90
C GLU A 100 -0.96 19.09 9.85
N THR A 101 -2.16 18.59 9.55
CA THR A 101 -2.79 17.52 10.33
C THR A 101 -1.93 16.27 10.33
N PHE A 102 -1.31 15.88 9.20
CA PHE A 102 -0.41 14.73 9.14
C PHE A 102 0.78 14.91 10.11
N ARG A 103 1.42 16.07 10.11
CA ARG A 103 2.58 16.37 10.96
C ARG A 103 2.21 16.40 12.44
N ASN A 104 1.08 17.00 12.78
CA ASN A 104 0.66 17.22 14.16
C ASN A 104 -0.02 15.99 14.79
N ASN A 105 -0.45 15.03 13.98
CA ASN A 105 -1.04 13.78 14.48
C ASN A 105 0.03 12.92 15.15
N PRO A 106 -0.12 12.56 16.45
CA PRO A 106 0.88 11.81 17.19
C PRO A 106 1.04 10.34 16.73
N MET A 107 0.13 9.83 15.90
CA MET A 107 0.23 8.49 15.34
C MET A 107 1.51 8.33 14.51
N GLU A 108 2.31 7.31 14.80
CA GLU A 108 3.44 6.93 13.96
C GLU A 108 2.91 6.39 12.62
N PHE A 109 3.51 6.83 11.50
CA PHE A 109 3.16 6.26 10.19
C PHE A 109 4.41 5.75 9.48
N TRP A 110 4.37 4.49 9.07
CA TRP A 110 5.50 3.79 8.43
C TRP A 110 5.15 3.36 7.02
N ALA A 111 6.12 3.43 6.12
CA ALA A 111 6.02 2.85 4.78
C ALA A 111 7.15 1.84 4.56
N VAL A 112 6.91 0.90 3.64
CA VAL A 112 7.85 -0.17 3.30
C VAL A 112 8.23 -0.06 1.83
N ALA A 113 9.54 -0.10 1.54
CA ALA A 113 10.08 -0.25 0.19
C ALA A 113 11.05 -1.45 0.15
N THR A 114 11.44 -1.89 -1.03
CA THR A 114 12.45 -2.95 -1.21
C THR A 114 13.73 -2.35 -1.77
N ASN A 115 14.86 -2.56 -1.10
CA ASN A 115 16.16 -2.15 -1.61
C ASN A 115 16.61 -3.09 -2.72
N VAL A 116 16.83 -2.54 -3.92
CA VAL A 116 17.16 -3.29 -5.13
C VAL A 116 18.51 -4.01 -5.03
N GLY A 117 19.48 -3.43 -4.33
CA GLY A 117 20.81 -4.00 -4.17
C GLY A 117 20.84 -5.21 -3.24
N SER A 118 20.01 -5.21 -2.20
CA SER A 118 19.97 -6.27 -1.19
C SER A 118 18.80 -7.23 -1.32
N GLY A 119 17.70 -6.83 -2.01
CA GLY A 119 16.43 -7.57 -2.05
C GLY A 119 15.67 -7.57 -0.72
N LYS A 120 16.08 -6.74 0.25
CA LYS A 120 15.49 -6.67 1.60
C LYS A 120 14.54 -5.49 1.74
N ALA A 121 13.57 -5.63 2.66
CA ALA A 121 12.68 -4.55 3.04
C ALA A 121 13.44 -3.40 3.71
N VAL A 122 13.02 -2.18 3.41
CA VAL A 122 13.43 -0.92 4.05
C VAL A 122 12.18 -0.29 4.62
N TYR A 123 12.21 -0.01 5.90
CA TYR A 123 11.10 0.62 6.63
C TYR A 123 11.49 2.06 6.93
N ARG A 124 10.60 3.00 6.64
CA ARG A 124 10.79 4.42 6.94
C ARG A 124 9.57 4.96 7.66
N GLN A 125 9.79 5.62 8.78
CA GLN A 125 8.77 6.42 9.43
C GLN A 125 8.59 7.74 8.67
N LEU A 126 7.33 8.10 8.39
CA LEU A 126 6.95 9.32 7.69
C LEU A 126 6.36 10.31 8.71
N ASN A 127 6.90 11.51 8.75
CA ASN A 127 6.58 12.51 9.76
C ASN A 127 5.92 13.76 9.18
N THR A 128 6.30 14.16 7.97
CA THR A 128 5.96 15.46 7.38
C THR A 128 5.29 15.35 6.02
N LEU A 129 5.49 14.23 5.29
CA LEU A 129 5.19 14.05 3.87
C LEU A 129 5.86 15.14 3.00
N ASP A 130 7.10 15.54 3.35
CA ASP A 130 7.92 16.36 2.48
C ASP A 130 8.27 15.64 1.16
N TYR A 131 9.03 16.31 0.31
CA TYR A 131 9.39 15.76 -1.00
C TYR A 131 10.05 14.37 -0.89
N GLU A 132 10.99 14.18 0.05
CA GLU A 132 11.69 12.91 0.23
C GLU A 132 10.77 11.80 0.75
N GLU A 133 9.85 12.13 1.65
CA GLU A 133 8.89 11.17 2.18
C GLU A 133 7.86 10.77 1.13
N LEU A 134 7.40 11.72 0.30
CA LEU A 134 6.55 11.42 -0.87
C LEU A 134 7.28 10.55 -1.90
N GLU A 135 8.58 10.78 -2.13
CA GLU A 135 9.41 9.91 -2.97
C GLU A 135 9.56 8.50 -2.35
N PHE A 136 9.61 8.38 -1.04
CA PHE A 136 9.62 7.07 -0.40
C PHE A 136 8.26 6.35 -0.53
N VAL A 137 7.14 7.08 -0.43
CA VAL A 137 5.80 6.54 -0.72
C VAL A 137 5.72 6.08 -2.17
N ARG A 138 6.25 6.86 -3.12
CA ARG A 138 6.37 6.47 -4.53
C ARG A 138 7.20 5.19 -4.69
N ALA A 139 8.35 5.11 -4.02
CA ALA A 139 9.19 3.92 -4.03
C ALA A 139 8.45 2.69 -3.52
N SER A 140 7.69 2.85 -2.41
CA SER A 140 6.84 1.81 -1.85
C SER A 140 5.83 1.25 -2.86
N ALA A 141 5.38 2.06 -3.81
CA ALA A 141 4.38 1.70 -4.82
C ALA A 141 4.97 1.47 -6.24
N SER A 142 6.31 1.51 -6.39
CA SER A 142 6.99 1.33 -7.67
C SER A 142 7.19 -0.14 -8.01
N MET A 143 6.20 -0.75 -8.69
CA MET A 143 6.24 -2.16 -9.07
C MET A 143 7.23 -2.41 -10.22
N PRO A 144 8.04 -3.48 -10.17
CA PRO A 144 8.85 -3.91 -11.30
C PRO A 144 8.03 -4.07 -12.57
N LEU A 145 8.63 -3.83 -13.73
CA LEU A 145 8.07 -3.81 -15.09
C LEU A 145 7.20 -2.60 -15.44
N VAL A 146 6.58 -1.96 -14.45
CA VAL A 146 5.65 -0.84 -14.69
C VAL A 146 6.09 0.45 -13.99
N SER A 147 7.27 0.43 -13.36
CA SER A 147 7.85 1.62 -12.72
C SER A 147 9.37 1.62 -12.80
N ASN A 148 9.95 2.81 -12.76
CA ASN A 148 11.38 3.02 -12.63
C ASN A 148 11.87 2.68 -11.22
N ILE A 149 13.15 2.36 -11.10
CA ILE A 149 13.84 2.28 -9.80
C ILE A 149 13.94 3.70 -9.23
N VAL A 150 13.38 3.88 -8.05
CA VAL A 150 13.47 5.14 -7.31
C VAL A 150 14.84 5.26 -6.64
N LYS A 151 15.54 6.35 -6.91
CA LYS A 151 16.83 6.67 -6.27
C LYS A 151 16.58 7.69 -5.18
N LEU A 152 16.79 7.32 -3.93
CA LEU A 152 16.55 8.16 -2.78
C LEU A 152 17.65 7.93 -1.74
N ASN A 153 18.33 9.02 -1.32
CA ASN A 153 19.38 8.99 -0.29
C ASN A 153 20.43 7.88 -0.51
N GLY A 154 20.94 7.78 -1.75
CA GLY A 154 21.95 6.78 -2.13
C GLY A 154 21.40 5.35 -2.26
N GLN A 155 20.13 5.12 -1.99
CA GLN A 155 19.47 3.82 -2.15
C GLN A 155 18.72 3.73 -3.47
N ARG A 156 18.60 2.52 -3.99
CA ARG A 156 17.75 2.16 -5.14
C ARG A 156 16.60 1.33 -4.62
N LEU A 157 15.37 1.83 -4.77
CA LEU A 157 14.18 1.29 -4.14
C LEU A 157 13.12 0.90 -5.19
N LEU A 158 12.36 -0.13 -4.88
CA LEU A 158 11.16 -0.57 -5.60
C LEU A 158 10.07 -0.97 -4.59
N ASP A 159 8.91 -1.42 -5.08
CA ASP A 159 7.70 -1.75 -4.30
C ASP A 159 8.03 -2.63 -3.07
N GLY A 160 7.56 -2.19 -1.92
CA GLY A 160 7.79 -2.86 -0.64
C GLY A 160 7.23 -4.27 -0.58
N GLY A 161 6.13 -4.51 -1.28
CA GLY A 161 5.48 -5.82 -1.34
C GLY A 161 6.30 -6.90 -2.06
N VAL A 162 7.52 -6.61 -2.52
CA VAL A 162 8.47 -7.63 -2.99
C VAL A 162 9.14 -8.32 -1.80
N ALA A 163 9.53 -7.56 -0.77
CA ALA A 163 10.30 -8.08 0.37
C ALA A 163 9.46 -8.24 1.65
N ASP A 164 8.37 -7.47 1.82
CA ASP A 164 7.43 -7.55 2.94
C ASP A 164 6.08 -6.98 2.49
N SER A 165 5.12 -7.84 2.20
CA SER A 165 3.79 -7.45 1.69
C SER A 165 2.80 -7.12 2.80
N ILE A 166 2.97 -7.74 3.99
CA ILE A 166 2.10 -7.59 5.16
C ILE A 166 2.99 -7.43 6.40
N PRO A 167 3.50 -6.23 6.68
CA PRO A 167 4.59 -5.98 7.64
C PRO A 167 4.19 -6.13 9.11
N LEU A 168 3.38 -7.14 9.44
CA LEU A 168 2.93 -7.42 10.79
C LEU A 168 4.10 -7.80 11.71
N ALA A 169 5.01 -8.67 11.23
CA ALA A 169 6.16 -9.09 12.03
C ALA A 169 7.09 -7.93 12.41
N PHE A 170 7.30 -6.99 11.48
CA PHE A 170 8.04 -5.76 11.79
C PHE A 170 7.30 -4.92 12.83
N PHE A 171 6.00 -4.73 12.68
CA PHE A 171 5.20 -3.89 13.56
C PHE A 171 5.13 -4.46 14.98
N GLN A 172 4.99 -5.78 15.11
CA GLN A 172 5.07 -6.45 16.42
C GLN A 172 6.43 -6.23 17.11
N LYS A 173 7.55 -6.27 16.34
CA LYS A 173 8.90 -5.96 16.87
C LYS A 173 9.03 -4.50 17.32
N GLN A 174 8.27 -3.56 16.75
CA GLN A 174 8.20 -2.16 17.17
C GLN A 174 7.29 -1.96 18.42
N GLY A 175 6.75 -3.05 18.99
CA GLY A 175 5.94 -2.99 20.20
C GLY A 175 4.45 -2.82 19.97
N TYR A 176 3.95 -2.93 18.71
CA TYR A 176 2.52 -2.93 18.41
C TYR A 176 1.94 -4.32 18.63
N GLN A 177 1.41 -4.56 19.80
CA GLN A 177 0.98 -5.88 20.26
C GLN A 177 -0.43 -6.26 19.80
N ARG A 178 -1.29 -5.29 19.60
CA ARG A 178 -2.65 -5.45 19.06
C ARG A 178 -2.76 -4.74 17.75
N ASN A 179 -3.15 -5.48 16.70
CA ASN A 179 -3.17 -4.91 15.35
C ASN A 179 -4.48 -5.19 14.62
N VAL A 180 -4.92 -4.19 13.86
CA VAL A 180 -5.88 -4.39 12.77
C VAL A 180 -5.07 -4.57 11.49
N VAL A 181 -5.31 -5.66 10.77
CA VAL A 181 -4.64 -5.97 9.51
C VAL A 181 -5.66 -5.92 8.38
N VAL A 182 -5.44 -5.01 7.44
CA VAL A 182 -6.30 -4.87 6.26
C VAL A 182 -5.63 -5.56 5.07
N LEU A 183 -6.27 -6.64 4.59
CA LEU A 183 -5.82 -7.40 3.43
C LEU A 183 -6.65 -7.03 2.20
N THR A 184 -6.03 -7.09 1.02
CA THR A 184 -6.66 -6.80 -0.28
C THR A 184 -7.04 -8.05 -1.08
N GLN A 185 -6.78 -9.23 -0.49
CA GLN A 185 -7.15 -10.52 -1.04
C GLN A 185 -8.18 -11.23 -0.16
N PRO A 186 -9.06 -12.07 -0.74
CA PRO A 186 -10.09 -12.77 0.02
C PRO A 186 -9.48 -13.87 0.91
N LYS A 187 -10.26 -14.29 1.90
CA LYS A 187 -9.90 -15.41 2.78
C LYS A 187 -9.53 -16.67 1.97
N GLY A 188 -8.45 -17.33 2.38
CA GLY A 188 -7.97 -18.53 1.71
C GLY A 188 -7.10 -18.29 0.47
N TYR A 189 -6.91 -17.04 0.06
CA TYR A 189 -6.00 -16.74 -1.05
C TYR A 189 -4.56 -17.14 -0.71
N ARG A 190 -3.90 -17.77 -1.69
CA ARG A 190 -2.48 -18.09 -1.65
C ARG A 190 -1.80 -17.59 -2.92
N LYS A 191 -0.75 -16.83 -2.75
CA LYS A 191 0.03 -16.29 -3.86
C LYS A 191 0.77 -17.42 -4.58
N GLN A 192 0.70 -17.39 -5.91
CA GLN A 192 1.39 -18.33 -6.79
C GLN A 192 2.73 -17.74 -7.28
N PRO A 193 3.66 -18.58 -7.74
CA PRO A 193 4.88 -18.13 -8.40
C PRO A 193 4.58 -17.13 -9.51
N ASN A 194 5.47 -16.15 -9.67
CA ASN A 194 5.27 -15.08 -10.66
C ASN A 194 5.61 -15.57 -12.07
N LYS A 195 4.61 -15.59 -12.95
CA LYS A 195 4.77 -16.01 -14.36
C LYS A 195 5.57 -15.01 -15.21
N LEU A 196 5.75 -13.77 -14.74
CA LEU A 196 6.49 -12.72 -15.45
C LEU A 196 7.99 -12.70 -15.11
N MET A 197 8.52 -13.73 -14.41
CA MET A 197 9.93 -13.81 -14.05
C MET A 197 10.89 -13.66 -15.25
N PRO A 198 10.62 -14.21 -16.45
CA PRO A 198 11.49 -13.99 -17.60
C PRO A 198 11.65 -12.51 -17.98
N LEU A 199 10.54 -11.73 -17.96
CA LEU A 199 10.58 -10.29 -18.23
C LEU A 199 11.31 -9.53 -17.11
N MET A 200 11.13 -9.94 -15.85
CA MET A 200 11.84 -9.35 -14.72
C MET A 200 13.34 -9.62 -14.79
N HIS A 201 13.75 -10.79 -15.27
CA HIS A 201 15.16 -11.08 -15.55
C HIS A 201 15.76 -10.13 -16.59
N LEU A 202 15.02 -9.82 -17.66
CA LEU A 202 15.47 -8.87 -18.68
C LEU A 202 15.68 -7.46 -18.08
N GLN A 203 14.73 -6.98 -17.27
CA GLN A 203 14.80 -5.63 -16.68
C GLN A 203 15.84 -5.53 -15.55
N LEU A 204 15.93 -6.58 -14.71
CA LEU A 204 16.68 -6.56 -13.45
C LEU A 204 17.89 -7.49 -13.44
N HIS A 205 18.42 -7.89 -14.62
CA HIS A 205 19.52 -8.85 -14.73
C HIS A 205 20.78 -8.46 -13.93
N ARG A 206 20.99 -7.14 -13.71
CA ARG A 206 22.10 -6.62 -12.89
C ARG A 206 21.80 -6.61 -11.38
N HIS A 207 20.63 -7.13 -10.96
CA HIS A 207 20.17 -7.10 -9.57
C HIS A 207 19.74 -8.50 -9.07
N PRO A 208 20.68 -9.47 -8.96
CA PRO A 208 20.35 -10.86 -8.67
C PRO A 208 19.61 -11.05 -7.34
N LYS A 209 19.91 -10.26 -6.32
CA LYS A 209 19.21 -10.33 -5.02
C LYS A 209 17.77 -9.87 -5.11
N MET A 210 17.49 -8.85 -5.94
CA MET A 210 16.12 -8.42 -6.23
C MET A 210 15.34 -9.48 -7.02
N LEU A 211 15.97 -10.09 -8.02
CA LEU A 211 15.38 -11.21 -8.77
C LEU A 211 15.06 -12.40 -7.86
N LYS A 212 15.95 -12.73 -6.92
CA LYS A 212 15.67 -13.77 -5.91
C LYS A 212 14.45 -13.42 -5.06
N ALA A 213 14.39 -12.20 -4.53
CA ALA A 213 13.24 -11.74 -3.75
C ALA A 213 11.92 -11.81 -4.54
N LEU A 214 11.93 -11.44 -5.82
CA LEU A 214 10.77 -11.55 -6.72
C LEU A 214 10.36 -13.02 -6.97
N ALA A 215 11.31 -13.92 -7.17
CA ALA A 215 11.05 -15.34 -7.37
C ALA A 215 10.44 -15.99 -6.11
N GLU A 216 10.93 -15.62 -4.93
CA GLU A 216 10.51 -16.15 -3.63
C GLU A 216 9.31 -15.38 -3.02
N ARG A 217 8.85 -14.30 -3.65
CA ARG A 217 7.76 -13.45 -3.15
C ARG A 217 6.51 -14.21 -2.74
N HIS A 218 6.15 -15.24 -3.47
CA HIS A 218 4.97 -16.05 -3.17
C HIS A 218 5.15 -16.85 -1.87
N ILE A 219 6.36 -17.32 -1.58
CA ILE A 219 6.69 -18.04 -0.34
C ILE A 219 6.62 -17.08 0.85
N MET A 220 7.26 -15.91 0.71
CA MET A 220 7.26 -14.86 1.73
C MET A 220 5.83 -14.41 2.06
N TYR A 221 5.03 -14.04 1.05
CA TYR A 221 3.64 -13.61 1.22
C TYR A 221 2.79 -14.65 1.94
N ASN A 222 2.90 -15.91 1.56
CA ASN A 222 2.11 -16.97 2.18
C ASN A 222 2.49 -17.20 3.65
N LYS A 223 3.77 -17.03 4.02
CA LYS A 223 4.22 -17.06 5.41
C LYS A 223 3.66 -15.87 6.22
N GLU A 224 3.60 -14.68 5.63
CA GLU A 224 3.00 -13.50 6.26
C GLU A 224 1.51 -13.71 6.51
N VAL A 225 0.78 -14.27 5.54
CA VAL A 225 -0.64 -14.65 5.73
C VAL A 225 -0.79 -15.68 6.86
N ASP A 226 0.10 -16.68 6.93
CA ASP A 226 0.06 -17.68 8.01
C ASP A 226 0.29 -17.04 9.38
N LEU A 227 1.23 -16.08 9.48
CA LEU A 227 1.45 -15.31 10.71
C LEU A 227 0.20 -14.51 11.09
N VAL A 228 -0.42 -13.80 10.14
CA VAL A 228 -1.65 -13.04 10.39
C VAL A 228 -2.75 -13.94 10.95
N LEU A 229 -2.99 -15.11 10.33
CA LEU A 229 -4.00 -16.06 10.78
C LEU A 229 -3.66 -16.69 12.14
N GLN A 230 -2.39 -16.90 12.42
CA GLN A 230 -1.93 -17.37 13.73
C GLN A 230 -2.20 -16.34 14.82
N GLU A 231 -1.86 -15.08 14.59
CA GLU A 231 -2.06 -13.99 15.53
C GLU A 231 -3.55 -13.62 15.70
N GLU A 232 -4.36 -13.78 14.65
CA GLU A 232 -5.83 -13.65 14.72
C GLU A 232 -6.41 -14.70 15.70
N ARG A 233 -5.99 -15.97 15.60
CA ARG A 233 -6.42 -17.03 16.53
C ARG A 233 -6.00 -16.78 17.99
N LYS A 234 -4.88 -16.11 18.20
CA LYS A 234 -4.43 -15.69 19.54
C LYS A 234 -5.16 -14.44 20.06
N GLY A 235 -6.00 -13.81 19.24
CA GLY A 235 -6.67 -12.57 19.56
C GLY A 235 -5.76 -11.32 19.54
N ASN A 236 -4.55 -11.40 19.01
CA ASN A 236 -3.63 -10.26 18.86
C ASN A 236 -3.88 -9.44 17.61
N VAL A 237 -4.55 -10.01 16.62
CA VAL A 237 -4.85 -9.40 15.34
C VAL A 237 -6.35 -9.49 15.04
N PHE A 238 -6.90 -8.41 14.52
CA PHE A 238 -8.22 -8.38 13.90
C PHE A 238 -8.05 -8.19 12.39
N VAL A 239 -8.58 -9.12 11.58
CA VAL A 239 -8.40 -9.12 10.13
C VAL A 239 -9.62 -8.54 9.41
N LEU A 240 -9.38 -7.51 8.61
CA LEU A 240 -10.34 -6.96 7.65
C LEU A 240 -9.90 -7.34 6.23
N GLN A 241 -10.72 -8.11 5.52
CA GLN A 241 -10.40 -8.59 4.18
C GLN A 241 -11.67 -8.76 3.33
N PRO A 242 -11.57 -8.68 1.99
CA PRO A 242 -12.71 -8.93 1.11
C PRO A 242 -13.29 -10.35 1.31
N GLN A 243 -14.61 -10.50 1.24
CA GLN A 243 -15.24 -11.84 1.29
C GLN A 243 -15.08 -12.60 -0.02
N ILE A 244 -15.07 -11.85 -1.13
CA ILE A 244 -14.95 -12.36 -2.49
C ILE A 244 -13.75 -11.70 -3.18
N LYS A 245 -13.29 -12.30 -4.26
CA LYS A 245 -12.23 -11.71 -5.09
C LYS A 245 -12.72 -10.39 -5.67
N LEU A 246 -11.96 -9.32 -5.44
CA LEU A 246 -12.24 -8.01 -6.01
C LEU A 246 -12.08 -8.05 -7.53
N THR A 247 -13.07 -7.52 -8.26
CA THR A 247 -13.12 -7.56 -9.73
C THR A 247 -12.27 -6.49 -10.39
N ILE A 248 -11.68 -5.57 -9.59
CA ILE A 248 -10.83 -4.49 -10.09
C ILE A 248 -9.44 -5.03 -10.45
N GLY A 249 -8.97 -4.73 -11.67
CA GLY A 249 -7.58 -5.00 -12.09
C GLY A 249 -6.59 -4.03 -11.47
N HIS A 250 -5.30 -4.39 -11.43
CA HIS A 250 -4.23 -3.57 -10.84
C HIS A 250 -4.12 -2.18 -11.46
N THR A 251 -4.43 -2.05 -12.74
CA THR A 251 -4.32 -0.83 -13.56
C THR A 251 -5.69 -0.37 -14.08
N SER A 252 -6.76 -0.65 -13.36
CA SER A 252 -8.12 -0.30 -13.80
C SER A 252 -8.33 1.23 -13.80
N HIS A 253 -8.94 1.72 -14.89
CA HIS A 253 -9.38 3.12 -15.04
C HIS A 253 -10.90 3.28 -14.93
N ASN A 254 -11.63 2.23 -14.58
CA ASN A 254 -13.09 2.25 -14.53
C ASN A 254 -13.60 2.83 -13.20
N PRO A 255 -14.18 4.06 -13.19
CA PRO A 255 -14.64 4.71 -11.97
C PRO A 255 -15.73 3.93 -11.22
N LYS A 256 -16.57 3.17 -11.94
CA LYS A 256 -17.61 2.33 -11.34
C LYS A 256 -16.99 1.18 -10.54
N LYS A 257 -16.02 0.47 -11.12
CA LYS A 257 -15.28 -0.60 -10.41
C LYS A 257 -14.48 -0.06 -9.22
N MET A 258 -13.95 1.16 -9.33
CA MET A 258 -13.28 1.84 -8.22
C MET A 258 -14.25 2.07 -7.07
N GLN A 259 -15.44 2.62 -7.36
CA GLN A 259 -16.49 2.86 -6.37
C GLN A 259 -16.97 1.56 -5.72
N GLU A 260 -17.27 0.53 -6.51
CA GLU A 260 -17.68 -0.79 -6.00
C GLU A 260 -16.62 -1.38 -5.06
N THR A 261 -15.34 -1.28 -5.42
CA THR A 261 -14.23 -1.80 -4.60
C THR A 261 -14.12 -1.03 -3.26
N TYR A 262 -14.25 0.28 -3.31
CA TYR A 262 -14.26 1.14 -2.12
C TYR A 262 -15.44 0.79 -1.20
N GLU A 263 -16.65 0.66 -1.73
CA GLU A 263 -17.86 0.32 -0.97
C GLU A 263 -17.79 -1.08 -0.35
N HIS A 264 -17.05 -2.01 -0.94
CA HIS A 264 -16.78 -3.31 -0.32
C HIS A 264 -15.97 -3.16 0.99
N GLY A 265 -15.07 -2.18 1.07
CA GLY A 265 -14.34 -1.85 2.29
C GLY A 265 -15.22 -1.17 3.33
N ASP A 266 -16.00 -0.21 2.89
CA ASP A 266 -16.95 0.55 3.69
C ASP A 266 -18.00 -0.36 4.37
N ARG A 267 -18.68 -1.21 3.61
CA ARG A 267 -19.70 -2.15 4.14
C ARG A 267 -19.15 -3.19 5.11
N LYS A 268 -17.88 -3.55 5.00
CA LYS A 268 -17.25 -4.53 5.89
C LYS A 268 -16.95 -3.97 7.26
N SER A 269 -16.49 -2.73 7.32
CA SER A 269 -16.18 -2.06 8.57
C SER A 269 -17.43 -1.60 9.32
N THR A 270 -18.54 -1.31 8.62
CA THR A 270 -19.84 -1.01 9.26
C THR A 270 -20.43 -2.18 10.06
N ARG A 271 -20.09 -3.44 9.73
CA ARG A 271 -20.49 -4.61 10.53
C ARG A 271 -19.75 -4.75 11.85
N LEU A 272 -18.67 -4.00 12.07
CA LEU A 272 -17.96 -3.95 13.36
C LEU A 272 -18.79 -3.30 14.48
N ASN A 273 -19.77 -2.48 14.13
CA ASN A 273 -20.62 -1.77 15.10
C ASN A 273 -21.90 -2.54 15.48
N SER A 274 -22.14 -3.74 14.92
CA SER A 274 -23.35 -4.54 15.15
C SER A 274 -23.10 -5.87 15.86
N SER A 275 -21.94 -6.08 16.40
CA SER A 275 -21.54 -7.23 17.25
C SER A 275 -20.82 -6.70 18.53
#